data_392d850e30a513fcf882a91ae231826d
#
_entry.id   392d850e30a513fcf882a91ae231826d
#
_cell.length_a   1.000
_cell.length_b   1.000
_cell.length_c   1.000
_cell.angle_alpha   90.00
_cell.angle_beta   90.00
_cell.angle_gamma   90.00
#
_symmetry.space_group_name_H-M   'P 1'
#
loop_
_entity.id
_entity.type
_entity.pdbx_description
1 polymer ?
#
loop_
_entity_poly.entity_id
_entity_poly.type
_entity_poly.pdbx_seq_one_letter_code
_entity_poly.pdbx_strand_id
1 'polypeptide(L)'
;AGSMILAGTLLKLGGYGILRIGTMINDSFLPAAPPLIIFSLFGVLLSAMLCSRQTDMKSLIAFSSVSHMGLVIAASMIKTEWSITGSMILMISHGLVSSALFCLANTSYERSHTRTLILLQGTQIIFPLAAAWWLLAALMNMALPPSPNFIGEMSILTSLFQWSNFTLMITALGIIFTTIYSLYLFWSSQREYPPSHLKFMPPIHTREHLLLSLHIIPAILLILNPNLMF
;
A
#
# COMPACT_ATOMS: atom_id res chain seq x y z
N ALA A 1 -16.69 2.21 4.64
CA ALA A 1 -16.10 2.17 6.00
C ALA A 1 -15.47 0.81 6.31
N GLY A 2 -16.11 -0.32 5.98
CA GLY A 2 -15.56 -1.66 6.28
C GLY A 2 -14.21 -1.95 5.63
N SER A 3 -14.01 -1.60 4.36
CA SER A 3 -12.74 -1.80 3.65
C SER A 3 -11.60 -0.93 4.21
N MET A 4 -11.91 0.27 4.71
CA MET A 4 -10.94 1.15 5.38
C MET A 4 -10.45 0.55 6.70
N ILE A 5 -11.37 0.06 7.53
CA ILE A 5 -11.03 -0.58 8.82
C ILE A 5 -10.23 -1.86 8.56
N LEU A 6 -10.62 -2.66 7.57
CA LEU A 6 -9.91 -3.89 7.22
C LEU A 6 -8.47 -3.58 6.78
N ALA A 7 -8.27 -2.66 5.87
CA ALA A 7 -6.95 -2.30 5.37
C ALA A 7 -6.11 -1.50 6.37
N GLY A 8 -6.74 -0.58 7.12
CA GLY A 8 -6.06 0.27 8.10
C GLY A 8 -5.63 -0.46 9.36
N THR A 9 -6.45 -1.35 9.91
CA THR A 9 -6.21 -1.95 11.23
C THR A 9 -6.13 -3.48 11.22
N LEU A 10 -7.14 -4.19 10.68
CA LEU A 10 -7.23 -5.65 10.85
C LEU A 10 -6.06 -6.41 10.24
N LEU A 11 -5.62 -6.05 9.03
CA LEU A 11 -4.44 -6.64 8.40
C LEU A 11 -3.16 -6.42 9.22
N LYS A 12 -3.02 -5.25 9.83
CA LYS A 12 -1.85 -4.88 10.63
C LYS A 12 -1.83 -5.59 11.98
N LEU A 13 -2.98 -5.86 12.57
CA LEU A 13 -3.07 -6.70 13.77
C LEU A 13 -2.51 -8.11 13.52
N GLY A 14 -2.76 -8.69 12.34
CA GLY A 14 -2.15 -9.96 11.93
C GLY A 14 -0.63 -9.88 11.84
N GLY A 15 -0.09 -8.85 11.17
CA GLY A 15 1.36 -8.63 11.07
C GLY A 15 2.03 -8.38 12.41
N TYR A 16 1.44 -7.56 13.26
CA TYR A 16 1.92 -7.32 14.62
C TYR A 16 1.87 -8.59 15.47
N GLY A 17 0.81 -9.40 15.35
CA GLY A 17 0.69 -10.69 16.01
C GLY A 17 1.85 -11.63 15.67
N ILE A 18 2.22 -11.72 14.39
CA ILE A 18 3.37 -12.52 13.94
C ILE A 18 4.68 -12.03 14.58
N LEU A 19 4.91 -10.71 14.61
CA LEU A 19 6.08 -10.13 15.26
C LEU A 19 6.15 -10.49 16.76
N ARG A 20 5.04 -10.36 17.48
CA ARG A 20 4.97 -10.68 18.92
C ARG A 20 5.18 -12.17 19.20
N ILE A 21 4.56 -13.03 18.43
CA ILE A 21 4.74 -14.49 18.57
C ILE A 21 6.17 -14.87 18.14
N GLY A 22 6.71 -14.26 17.11
CA GLY A 22 8.07 -14.49 16.63
C GLY A 22 9.15 -14.24 17.68
N THR A 23 8.96 -13.28 18.58
CA THR A 23 9.88 -13.02 19.71
C THR A 23 9.78 -14.07 20.82
N MET A 24 8.63 -14.73 20.94
CA MET A 24 8.39 -15.77 21.98
C MET A 24 8.82 -17.15 21.54
N ILE A 25 8.83 -17.44 20.25
CA ILE A 25 9.20 -18.73 19.71
C ILE A 25 10.73 -18.82 19.64
N ASN A 26 11.28 -19.78 20.38
CA ASN A 26 12.71 -20.10 20.42
C ASN A 26 13.23 -20.63 19.07
N ASP A 27 14.53 -20.84 18.97
CA ASP A 27 15.28 -21.28 17.77
C ASP A 27 14.79 -22.58 17.11
N SER A 28 13.91 -23.33 17.76
CA SER A 28 13.25 -24.51 17.17
C SER A 28 12.43 -24.21 15.90
N PHE A 29 12.04 -22.95 15.69
CA PHE A 29 11.31 -22.54 14.49
C PHE A 29 12.22 -22.10 13.32
N LEU A 30 13.52 -21.98 13.55
CA LEU A 30 14.50 -21.60 12.53
C LEU A 30 14.41 -22.44 11.22
N PRO A 31 14.23 -23.77 11.25
CA PRO A 31 14.15 -24.55 10.02
C PRO A 31 12.89 -24.28 9.18
N ALA A 32 11.82 -23.75 9.77
CA ALA A 32 10.59 -23.39 9.05
C ALA A 32 10.62 -21.98 8.44
N ALA A 33 11.54 -21.11 8.88
CA ALA A 33 11.63 -19.73 8.41
C ALA A 33 11.98 -19.62 6.90
N PRO A 34 12.98 -20.34 6.34
CA PRO A 34 13.33 -20.23 4.92
C PRO A 34 12.17 -20.52 3.97
N PRO A 35 11.41 -21.63 4.08
CA PRO A 35 10.29 -21.88 3.18
C PRO A 35 9.18 -20.83 3.31
N LEU A 36 8.93 -20.32 4.52
CA LEU A 36 7.94 -19.26 4.75
C LEU A 36 8.35 -17.93 4.12
N ILE A 37 9.63 -17.56 4.20
CA ILE A 37 10.17 -16.37 3.55
C ILE A 37 9.98 -16.48 2.02
N ILE A 38 10.40 -17.59 1.43
CA ILE A 38 10.27 -17.79 -0.01
C ILE A 38 8.80 -17.77 -0.43
N PHE A 39 7.93 -18.47 0.29
CA PHE A 39 6.49 -18.49 0.01
C PHE A 39 5.85 -17.11 0.09
N SER A 40 6.18 -16.32 1.12
CA SER A 40 5.67 -14.95 1.26
C SER A 40 6.15 -14.03 0.14
N LEU A 41 7.42 -14.13 -0.30
CA LEU A 41 7.96 -13.35 -1.40
C LEU A 41 7.34 -13.72 -2.76
N PHE A 42 7.07 -15.01 -3.02
CA PHE A 42 6.26 -15.41 -4.17
C PHE A 42 4.84 -14.86 -4.10
N GLY A 43 4.25 -14.82 -2.92
CA GLY A 43 2.96 -14.18 -2.68
C GLY A 43 2.96 -12.69 -3.04
N VAL A 44 4.06 -11.97 -2.74
CA VAL A 44 4.25 -10.56 -3.15
C VAL A 44 4.21 -10.44 -4.67
N LEU A 45 4.97 -11.25 -5.39
CA LEU A 45 5.00 -11.20 -6.86
C LEU A 45 3.65 -11.53 -7.48
N LEU A 46 3.03 -12.63 -7.05
CA LEU A 46 1.74 -13.06 -7.59
C LEU A 46 0.65 -12.04 -7.34
N SER A 47 0.56 -11.48 -6.13
CA SER A 47 -0.44 -10.44 -5.82
C SER A 47 -0.20 -9.16 -6.63
N ALA A 48 1.05 -8.74 -6.82
CA ALA A 48 1.39 -7.58 -7.63
C ALA A 48 1.09 -7.77 -9.13
N MET A 49 1.31 -8.96 -9.67
CA MET A 49 0.89 -9.32 -11.02
C MET A 49 -0.64 -9.33 -11.18
N LEU A 50 -1.37 -9.84 -10.18
CA LEU A 50 -2.83 -9.82 -10.18
C LEU A 50 -3.37 -8.40 -10.11
N CYS A 51 -2.72 -7.48 -9.38
CA CYS A 51 -3.08 -6.06 -9.34
C CYS A 51 -3.10 -5.43 -10.73
N SER A 52 -2.09 -5.70 -11.55
CA SER A 52 -1.98 -5.09 -12.89
C SER A 52 -3.08 -5.51 -13.85
N ARG A 53 -3.79 -6.61 -13.57
CA ARG A 53 -4.89 -7.15 -14.38
C ARG A 53 -6.29 -6.83 -13.84
N GLN A 54 -6.39 -6.16 -12.68
CA GLN A 54 -7.67 -5.81 -12.09
C GLN A 54 -8.34 -4.67 -12.87
N THR A 55 -9.62 -4.84 -13.13
CA THR A 55 -10.47 -3.81 -13.73
C THR A 55 -11.18 -2.97 -12.68
N ASP A 56 -11.38 -3.52 -11.48
CA ASP A 56 -12.06 -2.86 -10.37
C ASP A 56 -11.05 -2.14 -9.47
N MET A 57 -11.28 -0.85 -9.22
CA MET A 57 -10.42 0.01 -8.40
C MET A 57 -10.29 -0.49 -6.96
N LYS A 58 -11.38 -0.95 -6.33
CA LYS A 58 -11.35 -1.44 -4.94
C LYS A 58 -10.60 -2.76 -4.81
N SER A 59 -10.74 -3.67 -5.77
CA SER A 59 -9.99 -4.93 -5.79
C SER A 59 -8.49 -4.69 -6.01
N LEU A 60 -8.11 -3.75 -6.87
CA LEU A 60 -6.71 -3.38 -7.10
C LEU A 60 -6.05 -2.88 -5.80
N ILE A 61 -6.72 -1.96 -5.08
CA ILE A 61 -6.22 -1.45 -3.79
C ILE A 61 -6.15 -2.57 -2.74
N ALA A 62 -7.10 -3.52 -2.73
CA ALA A 62 -7.07 -4.64 -1.80
C ALA A 62 -5.88 -5.59 -2.08
N PHE A 63 -5.63 -5.95 -3.35
CA PHE A 63 -4.49 -6.80 -3.70
C PHE A 63 -3.14 -6.11 -3.46
N SER A 64 -3.05 -4.79 -3.62
CA SER A 64 -1.84 -4.03 -3.25
C SER A 64 -1.52 -4.15 -1.76
N SER A 65 -2.54 -4.17 -0.90
CA SER A 65 -2.33 -4.38 0.53
C SER A 65 -1.79 -5.77 0.85
N VAL A 66 -2.19 -6.79 0.09
CA VAL A 66 -1.66 -8.17 0.25
C VAL A 66 -0.17 -8.22 -0.14
N SER A 67 0.24 -7.54 -1.22
CA SER A 67 1.64 -7.50 -1.63
C SER A 67 2.54 -6.84 -0.58
N HIS A 68 2.17 -5.68 -0.05
CA HIS A 68 2.96 -5.02 1.01
C HIS A 68 2.99 -5.83 2.31
N MET A 69 1.89 -6.48 2.70
CA MET A 69 1.88 -7.34 3.89
C MET A 69 2.70 -8.62 3.70
N GLY A 70 2.84 -9.12 2.46
CA GLY A 70 3.76 -10.21 2.15
C GLY A 70 5.22 -9.88 2.48
N LEU A 71 5.66 -8.63 2.23
CA LEU A 71 6.98 -8.14 2.63
C LEU A 71 7.13 -8.09 4.17
N VAL A 72 6.09 -7.67 4.89
CA VAL A 72 6.08 -7.66 6.36
C VAL A 72 6.25 -9.08 6.92
N ILE A 73 5.56 -10.07 6.34
CA ILE A 73 5.69 -11.47 6.74
C ILE A 73 7.12 -11.97 6.50
N ALA A 74 7.69 -11.72 5.31
CA ALA A 74 9.06 -12.09 5.01
C ALA A 74 10.05 -11.48 6.01
N ALA A 75 9.92 -10.19 6.30
CA ALA A 75 10.77 -9.47 7.25
C ALA A 75 10.64 -10.02 8.67
N SER A 76 9.42 -10.31 9.13
CA SER A 76 9.17 -10.81 10.49
C SER A 76 9.83 -12.18 10.76
N MET A 77 10.05 -12.99 9.70
CA MET A 77 10.71 -14.29 9.82
C MET A 77 12.24 -14.20 9.94
N ILE A 78 12.85 -13.10 9.49
CA ILE A 78 14.31 -12.89 9.52
C ILE A 78 14.79 -12.49 10.93
N LYS A 79 13.94 -11.81 11.72
CA LYS A 79 14.19 -11.42 13.13
C LYS A 79 15.43 -10.54 13.37
N THR A 80 15.93 -9.81 12.39
CA THR A 80 16.96 -8.79 12.59
C THR A 80 16.34 -7.48 13.10
N GLU A 81 17.12 -6.61 13.74
CA GLU A 81 16.63 -5.30 14.21
C GLU A 81 16.07 -4.47 13.04
N TRP A 82 16.78 -4.45 11.90
CA TRP A 82 16.33 -3.77 10.69
C TRP A 82 15.03 -4.36 10.12
N SER A 83 14.83 -5.68 10.23
CA SER A 83 13.62 -6.31 9.74
C SER A 83 12.41 -6.00 10.62
N ILE A 84 12.58 -5.95 11.93
CA ILE A 84 11.52 -5.65 12.88
C ILE A 84 11.12 -4.17 12.76
N THR A 85 12.09 -3.25 12.79
CA THR A 85 11.83 -1.82 12.65
C THR A 85 11.19 -1.51 11.30
N GLY A 86 11.72 -2.07 10.21
CA GLY A 86 11.16 -1.89 8.87
C GLY A 86 9.73 -2.42 8.73
N SER A 87 9.43 -3.57 9.31
CA SER A 87 8.08 -4.14 9.29
C SER A 87 7.09 -3.26 10.07
N MET A 88 7.48 -2.69 11.21
CA MET A 88 6.65 -1.77 11.98
C MET A 88 6.37 -0.47 11.22
N ILE A 89 7.41 0.14 10.66
CA ILE A 89 7.29 1.34 9.83
C ILE A 89 6.35 1.08 8.65
N LEU A 90 6.54 -0.02 7.92
CA LEU A 90 5.73 -0.34 6.76
C LEU A 90 4.26 -0.61 7.13
N MET A 91 3.99 -1.27 8.25
CA MET A 91 2.61 -1.51 8.71
C MET A 91 1.87 -0.21 9.01
N ILE A 92 2.50 0.73 9.75
CA ILE A 92 1.87 1.99 10.12
C ILE A 92 1.68 2.88 8.88
N SER A 93 2.73 3.06 8.09
CA SER A 93 2.71 3.94 6.92
C SER A 93 1.74 3.43 5.85
N HIS A 94 1.80 2.14 5.49
CA HIS A 94 0.85 1.54 4.56
C HIS A 94 -0.59 1.55 5.11
N GLY A 95 -0.77 1.51 6.44
CA GLY A 95 -2.08 1.66 7.07
C GLY A 95 -2.75 2.99 6.71
N LEU A 96 -2.02 4.08 6.84
CA LEU A 96 -2.48 5.43 6.53
C LEU A 96 -2.71 5.62 5.02
N VAL A 97 -1.78 5.14 4.19
CA VAL A 97 -1.87 5.30 2.73
C VAL A 97 -3.00 4.46 2.14
N SER A 98 -3.14 3.19 2.54
CA SER A 98 -4.20 2.32 2.01
C SER A 98 -5.59 2.79 2.43
N SER A 99 -5.76 3.28 3.66
CA SER A 99 -7.03 3.86 4.08
C SER A 99 -7.37 5.13 3.30
N ALA A 100 -6.39 6.00 3.00
CA ALA A 100 -6.58 7.16 2.14
C ALA A 100 -7.02 6.77 0.72
N LEU A 101 -6.39 5.74 0.13
CA LEU A 101 -6.79 5.23 -1.19
C LEU A 101 -8.22 4.67 -1.19
N PHE A 102 -8.62 3.94 -0.14
CA PHE A 102 -10.01 3.47 -0.02
C PHE A 102 -11.00 4.61 0.17
N CYS A 103 -10.63 5.69 0.88
CA CYS A 103 -11.45 6.89 0.96
C CYS A 103 -11.65 7.52 -0.40
N LEU A 104 -10.57 7.73 -1.17
CA LEU A 104 -10.61 8.26 -2.53
C LEU A 104 -11.45 7.38 -3.46
N ALA A 105 -11.29 6.07 -3.36
CA ALA A 105 -12.09 5.11 -4.12
C ALA A 105 -13.58 5.18 -3.75
N ASN A 106 -13.91 5.45 -2.50
CA ASN A 106 -15.28 5.61 -2.07
C ASN A 106 -15.89 6.94 -2.53
N THR A 107 -15.14 8.04 -2.45
CA THR A 107 -15.62 9.36 -2.91
C THR A 107 -15.89 9.36 -4.42
N SER A 108 -15.07 8.68 -5.21
CA SER A 108 -15.32 8.50 -6.64
C SER A 108 -16.55 7.60 -6.90
N TYR A 109 -16.70 6.52 -6.14
CA TYR A 109 -17.84 5.61 -6.25
C TYR A 109 -19.18 6.27 -5.88
N GLU A 110 -19.24 7.07 -4.82
CA GLU A 110 -20.46 7.76 -4.41
C GLU A 110 -20.99 8.73 -5.49
N ARG A 111 -20.11 9.22 -6.36
CA ARG A 111 -20.47 10.13 -7.47
C ARG A 111 -20.81 9.42 -8.77
N SER A 112 -20.02 8.41 -9.11
CA SER A 112 -20.14 7.70 -10.38
C SER A 112 -21.05 6.48 -10.32
N HIS A 113 -21.29 5.92 -9.12
CA HIS A 113 -21.93 4.63 -8.87
C HIS A 113 -21.27 3.46 -9.62
N THR A 114 -20.03 3.64 -10.09
CA THR A 114 -19.24 2.63 -10.81
C THR A 114 -17.93 2.37 -10.09
N ARG A 115 -17.39 1.14 -10.22
CA ARG A 115 -16.09 0.75 -9.62
C ARG A 115 -15.03 0.46 -10.67
N THR A 116 -15.44 0.34 -11.94
CA THR A 116 -14.53 -0.01 -13.03
C THR A 116 -13.67 1.19 -13.42
N LEU A 117 -12.36 0.96 -13.54
CA LEU A 117 -11.38 2.01 -13.87
C LEU A 117 -11.70 2.71 -15.18
N ILE A 118 -12.16 1.96 -16.20
CA ILE A 118 -12.49 2.49 -17.52
C ILE A 118 -13.62 3.52 -17.48
N LEU A 119 -14.62 3.32 -16.61
CA LEU A 119 -15.75 4.24 -16.48
C LEU A 119 -15.44 5.48 -15.62
N LEU A 120 -14.29 5.48 -14.91
CA LEU A 120 -13.86 6.57 -14.03
C LEU A 120 -12.80 7.48 -14.66
N GLN A 121 -12.56 7.34 -15.95
CA GLN A 121 -11.54 8.11 -16.67
C GLN A 121 -11.82 9.62 -16.65
N GLY A 122 -10.76 10.43 -16.71
CA GLY A 122 -10.87 11.88 -16.88
C GLY A 122 -11.34 12.67 -15.65
N THR A 123 -11.36 12.07 -14.45
CA THR A 123 -11.80 12.75 -13.23
C THR A 123 -10.92 13.95 -12.87
N GLN A 124 -9.68 14.03 -13.37
CA GLN A 124 -8.79 15.17 -13.18
C GLN A 124 -9.36 16.47 -13.74
N ILE A 125 -10.06 16.42 -14.87
CA ILE A 125 -10.62 17.61 -15.52
C ILE A 125 -11.80 18.16 -14.70
N ILE A 126 -12.58 17.27 -14.06
CA ILE A 126 -13.76 17.64 -13.29
C ILE A 126 -13.37 18.06 -11.86
N PHE A 127 -12.43 17.33 -11.24
CA PHE A 127 -12.02 17.50 -9.85
C PHE A 127 -10.50 17.58 -9.69
N PRO A 128 -9.85 18.72 -10.05
CA PRO A 128 -8.39 18.82 -10.05
C PRO A 128 -7.77 18.66 -8.64
N LEU A 129 -8.46 19.12 -7.60
CA LEU A 129 -7.97 18.96 -6.23
C LEU A 129 -8.04 17.51 -5.74
N ALA A 130 -9.07 16.75 -6.14
CA ALA A 130 -9.11 15.31 -5.85
C ALA A 130 -8.01 14.56 -6.59
N ALA A 131 -7.71 14.95 -7.82
CA ALA A 131 -6.61 14.37 -8.58
C ALA A 131 -5.25 14.59 -7.90
N ALA A 132 -5.05 15.75 -7.25
CA ALA A 132 -3.85 15.99 -6.44
C ALA A 132 -3.75 15.02 -5.25
N TRP A 133 -4.85 14.75 -4.55
CA TRP A 133 -4.89 13.74 -3.48
C TRP A 133 -4.64 12.32 -4.01
N TRP A 134 -5.21 11.97 -5.16
CA TRP A 134 -4.93 10.70 -5.84
C TRP A 134 -3.44 10.55 -6.18
N LEU A 135 -2.82 11.61 -6.71
CA LEU A 135 -1.40 11.61 -7.03
C LEU A 135 -0.56 11.39 -5.77
N LEU A 136 -0.79 12.18 -4.72
CA LEU A 136 -0.04 12.04 -3.47
C LEU A 136 -0.18 10.65 -2.86
N ALA A 137 -1.39 10.10 -2.80
CA ALA A 137 -1.61 8.76 -2.26
C ALA A 137 -0.96 7.67 -3.12
N ALA A 138 -1.00 7.80 -4.45
CA ALA A 138 -0.32 6.88 -5.37
C ALA A 138 1.20 6.93 -5.22
N LEU A 139 1.81 8.13 -5.13
CA LEU A 139 3.24 8.32 -4.92
C LEU A 139 3.70 7.71 -3.58
N MET A 140 2.92 7.89 -2.52
CA MET A 140 3.20 7.26 -1.23
C MET A 140 3.09 5.73 -1.29
N ASN A 141 2.13 5.20 -2.05
CA ASN A 141 1.98 3.76 -2.24
C ASN A 141 3.11 3.14 -3.07
N MET A 142 3.71 3.92 -3.98
CA MET A 142 4.91 3.54 -4.75
C MET A 142 6.20 3.57 -3.93
N ALA A 143 6.12 3.95 -2.67
CA ALA A 143 7.30 4.14 -1.82
C ALA A 143 8.35 5.09 -2.43
N LEU A 144 7.92 6.20 -3.06
CA LEU A 144 8.86 7.20 -3.52
C LEU A 144 9.46 7.99 -2.34
N PRO A 145 10.76 8.35 -2.38
CA PRO A 145 11.31 9.30 -1.43
C PRO A 145 10.66 10.68 -1.71
N PRO A 146 10.13 11.41 -0.74
CA PRO A 146 10.10 11.23 0.70
C PRO A 146 8.78 10.63 1.21
N SER A 147 8.63 9.31 1.22
CA SER A 147 7.47 8.66 1.85
C SER A 147 7.90 7.76 3.00
N PRO A 148 7.06 7.58 4.04
CA PRO A 148 7.40 6.68 5.13
C PRO A 148 7.42 5.21 4.67
N ASN A 149 6.64 4.85 3.65
CA ASN A 149 6.71 3.52 3.03
C ASN A 149 8.10 3.22 2.48
N PHE A 150 8.78 4.23 1.89
CA PHE A 150 10.13 4.07 1.38
C PHE A 150 11.11 3.64 2.47
N ILE A 151 11.05 4.27 3.64
CA ILE A 151 11.93 3.93 4.77
C ILE A 151 11.69 2.49 5.22
N GLY A 152 10.42 2.07 5.32
CA GLY A 152 10.04 0.71 5.68
C GLY A 152 10.51 -0.33 4.64
N GLU A 153 10.28 -0.09 3.36
CA GLU A 153 10.72 -0.99 2.29
C GLU A 153 12.24 -1.10 2.22
N MET A 154 12.97 0.01 2.32
CA MET A 154 14.44 0.01 2.29
C MET A 154 15.03 -0.78 3.47
N SER A 155 14.50 -0.63 4.68
CA SER A 155 14.96 -1.40 5.83
C SER A 155 14.64 -2.90 5.72
N ILE A 156 13.51 -3.26 5.11
CA ILE A 156 13.19 -4.66 4.81
C ILE A 156 14.12 -5.21 3.73
N LEU A 157 14.38 -4.45 2.67
CA LEU A 157 15.31 -4.84 1.60
C LEU A 157 16.72 -5.10 2.13
N THR A 158 17.23 -4.25 3.02
CA THR A 158 18.55 -4.45 3.63
C THR A 158 18.60 -5.74 4.45
N SER A 159 17.55 -6.05 5.21
CA SER A 159 17.47 -7.30 5.98
C SER A 159 17.37 -8.54 5.09
N LEU A 160 16.61 -8.48 4.00
CA LEU A 160 16.51 -9.56 3.02
C LEU A 160 17.83 -9.79 2.27
N PHE A 161 18.55 -8.73 1.95
CA PHE A 161 19.87 -8.81 1.34
C PHE A 161 20.89 -9.52 2.25
N GLN A 162 20.88 -9.20 3.54
CA GLN A 162 21.72 -9.88 4.54
C GLN A 162 21.40 -11.37 4.64
N TRP A 163 20.14 -11.75 4.39
CA TRP A 163 19.73 -13.15 4.45
C TRP A 163 20.14 -13.94 3.18
N SER A 164 19.85 -13.41 1.98
CA SER A 164 20.30 -14.01 0.70
C SER A 164 20.18 -13.06 -0.49
N ASN A 165 21.11 -13.15 -1.45
CA ASN A 165 21.05 -12.35 -2.69
C ASN A 165 19.87 -12.73 -3.59
N PHE A 166 19.38 -13.97 -3.51
CA PHE A 166 18.26 -14.44 -4.32
C PHE A 166 16.94 -13.76 -3.93
N THR A 167 16.71 -13.54 -2.64
CA THR A 167 15.51 -12.83 -2.16
C THR A 167 15.47 -11.38 -2.62
N LEU A 168 16.64 -10.74 -2.79
CA LEU A 168 16.71 -9.39 -3.33
C LEU A 168 16.17 -9.33 -4.77
N MET A 169 16.47 -10.29 -5.63
CA MET A 169 15.96 -10.33 -7.00
C MET A 169 14.43 -10.44 -7.03
N ILE A 170 13.87 -11.29 -6.16
CA ILE A 170 12.41 -11.47 -6.07
C ILE A 170 11.73 -10.18 -5.59
N THR A 171 12.28 -9.56 -4.55
CA THR A 171 11.72 -8.31 -4.02
C THR A 171 11.87 -7.14 -4.99
N ALA A 172 12.99 -7.04 -5.72
CA ALA A 172 13.16 -6.02 -6.75
C ALA A 172 12.10 -6.12 -7.85
N LEU A 173 11.81 -7.33 -8.32
CA LEU A 173 10.69 -7.56 -9.25
C LEU A 173 9.35 -7.16 -8.63
N GLY A 174 9.12 -7.47 -7.37
CA GLY A 174 7.93 -7.02 -6.63
C GLY A 174 7.77 -5.51 -6.66
N ILE A 175 8.84 -4.76 -6.36
CA ILE A 175 8.84 -3.29 -6.38
C ILE A 175 8.55 -2.73 -7.78
N ILE A 176 9.10 -3.32 -8.83
CA ILE A 176 8.78 -2.92 -10.21
C ILE A 176 7.29 -3.07 -10.48
N PHE A 177 6.68 -4.20 -10.09
CA PHE A 177 5.25 -4.38 -10.27
C PHE A 177 4.42 -3.42 -9.40
N THR A 178 4.87 -3.09 -8.18
CA THR A 178 4.18 -2.09 -7.35
C THR A 178 4.15 -0.72 -8.00
N THR A 179 5.23 -0.31 -8.65
CA THR A 179 5.27 0.96 -9.40
C THR A 179 4.35 0.92 -10.61
N ILE A 180 4.33 -0.18 -11.36
CA ILE A 180 3.49 -0.34 -12.54
C ILE A 180 1.99 -0.23 -12.18
N TYR A 181 1.50 -1.01 -11.19
CA TYR A 181 0.07 -0.99 -10.89
C TYR A 181 -0.39 0.30 -10.22
N SER A 182 0.47 0.96 -9.42
CA SER A 182 0.11 2.24 -8.79
C SER A 182 0.05 3.39 -9.81
N LEU A 183 0.96 3.41 -10.79
CA LEU A 183 0.88 4.32 -11.92
C LEU A 183 -0.34 4.00 -12.80
N TYR A 184 -0.61 2.73 -13.04
CA TYR A 184 -1.78 2.30 -13.81
C TYR A 184 -3.08 2.76 -13.14
N LEU A 185 -3.21 2.59 -11.82
CA LEU A 185 -4.35 3.09 -11.05
C LEU A 185 -4.57 4.59 -11.25
N PHE A 186 -3.49 5.37 -11.10
CA PHE A 186 -3.56 6.83 -11.24
C PHE A 186 -3.88 7.23 -12.69
N TRP A 187 -3.17 6.65 -13.67
CA TRP A 187 -3.34 6.99 -15.06
C TRP A 187 -4.75 6.66 -15.56
N SER A 188 -5.22 5.45 -15.31
CA SER A 188 -6.52 4.97 -15.78
C SER A 188 -7.71 5.71 -15.16
N SER A 189 -7.59 6.21 -13.92
CA SER A 189 -8.68 6.93 -13.25
C SER A 189 -8.67 8.44 -13.53
N GLN A 190 -7.49 9.06 -13.71
CA GLN A 190 -7.36 10.51 -13.73
C GLN A 190 -7.20 11.09 -15.13
N ARG A 191 -6.48 10.38 -16.02
CA ARG A 191 -6.23 10.83 -17.39
C ARG A 191 -7.35 10.42 -18.33
N GLU A 192 -7.27 10.90 -19.57
CA GLU A 192 -8.26 10.78 -20.63
C GLU A 192 -9.44 11.74 -20.50
N TYR A 193 -10.34 11.68 -21.50
CA TYR A 193 -11.53 12.54 -21.51
C TYR A 193 -12.65 11.91 -20.67
N PRO A 194 -13.30 12.70 -19.81
CA PRO A 194 -14.40 12.18 -19.01
C PRO A 194 -15.57 11.75 -19.92
N PRO A 195 -16.09 10.55 -19.73
CA PRO A 195 -17.27 10.11 -20.43
C PRO A 195 -18.48 10.99 -20.07
N SER A 196 -19.48 11.05 -20.93
CA SER A 196 -20.60 11.99 -20.81
C SER A 196 -21.38 11.90 -19.50
N HIS A 197 -21.45 10.69 -18.90
CA HIS A 197 -22.16 10.46 -17.65
C HIS A 197 -21.46 11.09 -16.42
N LEU A 198 -20.15 11.41 -16.51
CA LEU A 198 -19.41 12.02 -15.40
C LEU A 198 -19.50 13.55 -15.39
N LYS A 199 -19.96 14.19 -16.46
CA LYS A 199 -19.98 15.66 -16.58
C LYS A 199 -20.89 16.37 -15.57
N PHE A 200 -21.89 15.68 -15.01
CA PHE A 200 -22.88 16.24 -14.08
C PHE A 200 -22.70 15.76 -12.65
N MET A 201 -21.48 15.39 -12.26
CA MET A 201 -21.22 14.95 -10.90
C MET A 201 -21.29 16.07 -9.87
N PRO A 202 -21.82 15.81 -8.67
CA PRO A 202 -21.83 16.77 -7.58
C PRO A 202 -20.40 17.12 -7.14
N PRO A 203 -20.16 18.37 -6.66
CA PRO A 203 -18.83 18.79 -6.23
C PRO A 203 -18.33 18.00 -5.02
N ILE A 204 -17.03 18.05 -4.81
CA ILE A 204 -16.38 17.42 -3.64
C ILE A 204 -16.67 18.26 -2.42
N HIS A 205 -17.06 17.62 -1.30
CA HIS A 205 -17.35 18.29 -0.06
C HIS A 205 -16.07 18.57 0.75
N THR A 206 -16.05 19.64 1.51
CA THR A 206 -14.92 20.02 2.38
C THR A 206 -14.55 18.93 3.40
N ARG A 207 -15.53 18.17 3.90
CA ARG A 207 -15.32 17.04 4.81
C ARG A 207 -14.43 15.95 4.21
N GLU A 208 -14.50 15.73 2.87
CA GLU A 208 -13.71 14.71 2.18
C GLU A 208 -12.25 15.14 2.08
N HIS A 209 -12.00 16.43 1.79
CA HIS A 209 -10.66 17.00 1.81
C HIS A 209 -10.04 16.96 3.21
N LEU A 210 -10.81 17.27 4.25
CA LEU A 210 -10.36 17.17 5.63
C LEU A 210 -9.98 15.72 5.98
N LEU A 211 -10.79 14.75 5.58
CA LEU A 211 -10.52 13.35 5.82
C LEU A 211 -9.22 12.91 5.15
N LEU A 212 -8.98 13.29 3.89
CA LEU A 212 -7.76 12.97 3.16
C LEU A 212 -6.54 13.67 3.77
N SER A 213 -6.66 14.93 4.18
CA SER A 213 -5.57 15.64 4.85
C SER A 213 -5.17 14.98 6.17
N LEU A 214 -6.15 14.50 6.96
CA LEU A 214 -5.89 13.78 8.22
C LEU A 214 -5.21 12.42 8.03
N HIS A 215 -5.21 11.84 6.84
CA HIS A 215 -4.44 10.64 6.53
C HIS A 215 -3.03 10.96 5.99
N ILE A 216 -2.94 11.92 5.08
CA ILE A 216 -1.70 12.22 4.35
C ILE A 216 -0.74 13.08 5.18
N ILE A 217 -1.24 14.10 5.91
CA ILE A 217 -0.39 14.97 6.72
C ILE A 217 0.33 14.18 7.83
N PRO A 218 -0.36 13.34 8.64
CA PRO A 218 0.34 12.51 9.62
C PRO A 218 1.37 11.56 9.00
N ALA A 219 1.05 10.99 7.82
CA ALA A 219 2.01 10.14 7.12
C ALA A 219 3.28 10.90 6.71
N ILE A 220 3.16 12.15 6.26
CA ILE A 220 4.32 13.01 5.94
C ILE A 220 5.07 13.40 7.22
N LEU A 221 4.38 13.75 8.30
CA LEU A 221 5.01 14.14 9.56
C LEU A 221 5.81 12.99 10.19
N LEU A 222 5.39 11.74 10.02
CA LEU A 222 6.13 10.57 10.49
C LEU A 222 7.49 10.38 9.79
N ILE A 223 7.71 11.00 8.64
CA ILE A 223 9.03 10.99 7.98
C ILE A 223 10.06 11.77 8.79
N LEU A 224 9.64 12.88 9.43
CA LEU A 224 10.52 13.75 10.19
C LEU A 224 11.06 13.06 11.45
N ASN A 225 10.31 12.13 12.01
CA ASN A 225 10.74 11.36 13.18
C ASN A 225 10.27 9.90 13.07
N PRO A 226 11.00 9.05 12.33
CA PRO A 226 10.63 7.65 12.13
C PRO A 226 10.67 6.82 13.42
N ASN A 227 11.40 7.29 14.45
CA ASN A 227 11.47 6.61 15.75
C ASN A 227 10.13 6.53 16.48
N LEU A 228 9.12 7.31 16.07
CA LEU A 228 7.78 7.22 16.64
C LEU A 228 7.00 5.98 16.14
N MET A 229 7.55 5.25 15.16
CA MET A 229 6.86 4.10 14.55
C MET A 229 7.31 2.74 15.09
N PHE A 230 8.31 2.71 16.00
CA PHE A 230 8.80 1.49 16.63
C PHE A 230 9.18 1.67 18.10
#